data_a87673263d45c5fe5659470050c8c6f8
#
_entry.id   a87673263d45c5fe5659470050c8c6f8
#
_cell.length_a   1.000
_cell.length_b   1.000
_cell.length_c   1.000
_cell.angle_alpha   90.00
_cell.angle_beta   90.00
_cell.angle_gamma   90.00
#
_symmetry.space_group_name_H-M   'P 1'
#
loop_
_entity.id
_entity.type
_entity.pdbx_description
1 polymer ?
#
loop_
_entity_poly.entity_id
_entity_poly.type
_entity_poly.pdbx_seq_one_letter_code
_entity_poly.pdbx_strand_id
1 'polypeptide(L)'
;MYATTRIHDGLAFGESPRWREGRLWFSDFYRHGVFSVAPDGSDERLAYEVPGQPSGLAWLPDGDQLYVSMTDHLVVRVGQSGTAVHADISPYCGFWANDLTTGASGVAYVGNFGFDLDDVVERSGFEGLFAAPPPTTNLVVLAPDGAVRQVVPDLSFPNGAVITPDGSTLIIAETLAGRLTAFTVAEDGTLHDRRVWATLEFAAPDGICLDAEGQVWFANAATNACQRVREGGEVTATATTTQTAFACALGGDDGSSLYVMTAPTSSRFHAADTRFAAIESVRVDVPGAARP
;
A
#
# COMPACT_ATOMS: atom_id res chain seq x y z
N MET A 1 -15.84 -17.51 0.15
CA MET A 1 -14.70 -17.59 1.10
C MET A 1 -13.57 -18.31 0.38
N TYR A 2 -12.37 -17.75 0.43
CA TYR A 2 -11.18 -18.30 -0.24
C TYR A 2 -10.13 -18.68 0.81
N ALA A 3 -9.23 -19.59 0.49
CA ALA A 3 -8.05 -19.91 1.29
C ALA A 3 -6.81 -19.70 0.41
N THR A 4 -5.87 -18.91 0.88
CA THR A 4 -4.63 -18.64 0.15
C THR A 4 -3.67 -19.82 0.23
N THR A 5 -2.73 -19.84 -0.70
CA THR A 5 -1.58 -20.74 -0.69
C THR A 5 -0.32 -19.89 -0.71
N ARG A 6 0.65 -20.25 0.11
CA ARG A 6 1.96 -19.60 0.14
C ARG A 6 2.71 -19.97 -1.14
N ILE A 7 3.17 -18.97 -1.88
CA ILE A 7 3.87 -19.14 -3.16
C ILE A 7 5.32 -18.66 -3.11
N HIS A 8 5.68 -17.81 -2.14
CA HIS A 8 7.04 -17.34 -1.97
C HIS A 8 7.33 -17.05 -0.50
N ASP A 9 8.49 -17.46 -0.02
CA ASP A 9 8.97 -17.34 1.35
C ASP A 9 10.27 -16.51 1.43
N GLY A 10 10.68 -16.19 2.63
CA GLY A 10 12.00 -15.60 2.87
C GLY A 10 12.02 -14.08 2.82
N LEU A 11 10.87 -13.43 2.84
CA LEU A 11 10.77 -11.99 3.03
C LEU A 11 11.01 -11.62 4.50
N ALA A 12 11.52 -10.41 4.72
CA ALA A 12 11.54 -9.82 6.06
C ALA A 12 10.22 -9.12 6.36
N PHE A 13 9.78 -8.21 5.49
CA PHE A 13 8.47 -7.58 5.51
C PHE A 13 8.14 -7.02 4.12
N GLY A 14 7.29 -7.75 3.38
CA GLY A 14 6.89 -7.37 2.02
C GLY A 14 5.74 -6.37 2.03
N GLU A 15 5.83 -5.34 1.16
CA GLU A 15 4.86 -4.27 1.03
C GLU A 15 4.67 -3.79 -0.41
N SER A 16 3.62 -2.97 -0.60
CA SER A 16 3.31 -2.32 -1.88
C SER A 16 3.33 -3.25 -3.10
N PRO A 17 2.64 -4.40 -3.05
CA PRO A 17 2.62 -5.32 -4.20
C PRO A 17 1.96 -4.65 -5.41
N ARG A 18 2.57 -4.83 -6.57
CA ARG A 18 2.07 -4.31 -7.86
C ARG A 18 2.25 -5.35 -8.95
N TRP A 19 1.19 -5.65 -9.67
CA TRP A 19 1.28 -6.48 -10.86
C TRP A 19 1.66 -5.65 -12.07
N ARG A 20 2.77 -5.97 -12.73
CA ARG A 20 3.21 -5.29 -13.95
C ARG A 20 4.06 -6.22 -14.82
N GLU A 21 3.79 -6.21 -16.12
CA GLU A 21 4.59 -6.93 -17.13
C GLU A 21 4.80 -8.41 -16.82
N GLY A 22 3.70 -9.06 -16.36
CA GLY A 22 3.71 -10.49 -16.05
C GLY A 22 4.45 -10.87 -14.75
N ARG A 23 4.77 -9.91 -13.88
CA ARG A 23 5.45 -10.13 -12.61
C ARG A 23 4.76 -9.41 -11.46
N LEU A 24 4.88 -9.96 -10.27
CA LEU A 24 4.53 -9.28 -9.04
C LEU A 24 5.77 -8.53 -8.52
N TRP A 25 5.66 -7.21 -8.46
CA TRP A 25 6.66 -6.32 -7.89
C TRP A 25 6.29 -6.00 -6.46
N PHE A 26 7.29 -5.85 -5.57
CA PHE A 26 7.07 -5.48 -4.18
C PHE A 26 8.32 -4.84 -3.56
N SER A 27 8.10 -4.08 -2.48
CA SER A 27 9.14 -3.61 -1.57
C SER A 27 9.35 -4.63 -0.47
N ASP A 28 10.56 -4.79 0.01
CA ASP A 28 10.84 -5.47 1.28
C ASP A 28 11.58 -4.49 2.20
N PHE A 29 10.90 -4.04 3.25
CA PHE A 29 11.37 -2.99 4.15
C PHE A 29 12.75 -3.29 4.71
N TYR A 30 12.93 -4.48 5.26
CA TYR A 30 14.11 -4.84 6.01
C TYR A 30 15.14 -5.65 5.20
N ARG A 31 14.80 -6.01 3.96
CA ARG A 31 15.78 -6.44 2.96
C ARG A 31 16.32 -5.25 2.15
N HIS A 32 15.79 -4.03 2.43
CA HIS A 32 16.23 -2.78 1.82
C HIS A 32 16.26 -2.84 0.29
N GLY A 33 15.25 -3.42 -0.34
CA GLY A 33 15.24 -3.57 -1.78
C GLY A 33 13.84 -3.65 -2.37
N VAL A 34 13.76 -3.34 -3.65
CA VAL A 34 12.59 -3.59 -4.49
C VAL A 34 12.85 -4.86 -5.29
N PHE A 35 11.88 -5.77 -5.25
CA PHE A 35 11.96 -7.10 -5.83
C PHE A 35 10.83 -7.36 -6.81
N SER A 36 10.97 -8.41 -7.61
CA SER A 36 9.86 -8.97 -8.36
C SER A 36 9.96 -10.49 -8.40
N VAL A 37 8.80 -11.17 -8.48
CA VAL A 37 8.70 -12.62 -8.65
C VAL A 37 7.82 -12.97 -9.84
N ALA A 38 7.98 -14.17 -10.38
CA ALA A 38 7.05 -14.75 -11.36
C ALA A 38 5.65 -14.98 -10.74
N PRO A 39 4.60 -15.20 -11.55
CA PRO A 39 3.23 -15.39 -11.06
C PRO A 39 3.07 -16.50 -10.02
N ASP A 40 3.89 -17.51 -10.07
CA ASP A 40 3.91 -18.66 -9.15
C ASP A 40 4.83 -18.47 -7.93
N GLY A 41 5.41 -17.27 -7.77
CA GLY A 41 6.35 -16.94 -6.69
C GLY A 41 7.79 -17.35 -6.96
N SER A 42 8.10 -18.02 -8.07
CA SER A 42 9.46 -18.37 -8.46
C SER A 42 10.22 -17.17 -9.05
N ASP A 43 11.52 -17.38 -9.37
CA ASP A 43 12.36 -16.42 -10.09
C ASP A 43 12.37 -15.03 -9.43
N GLU A 44 12.66 -14.99 -8.11
CA GLU A 44 12.86 -13.71 -7.41
C GLU A 44 14.03 -12.94 -8.03
N ARG A 45 13.81 -11.66 -8.28
CA ARG A 45 14.84 -10.74 -8.79
C ARG A 45 14.88 -9.48 -7.93
N LEU A 46 16.07 -9.12 -7.47
CA LEU A 46 16.34 -7.79 -6.92
C LEU A 46 16.40 -6.80 -8.09
N ALA A 47 15.52 -5.82 -8.10
CA ALA A 47 15.56 -4.76 -9.10
C ALA A 47 16.60 -3.70 -8.73
N TYR A 48 16.58 -3.24 -7.47
CA TYR A 48 17.55 -2.30 -6.92
C TYR A 48 17.46 -2.26 -5.39
N GLU A 49 18.59 -1.84 -4.76
CA GLU A 49 18.66 -1.60 -3.32
C GLU A 49 18.15 -0.20 -2.97
N VAL A 50 17.54 -0.07 -1.78
CA VAL A 50 17.03 1.18 -1.23
C VAL A 50 17.47 1.30 0.23
N PRO A 51 18.63 1.91 0.52
CA PRO A 51 19.15 2.00 1.89
C PRO A 51 18.21 2.64 2.90
N GLY A 52 17.39 3.63 2.46
CA GLY A 52 16.41 4.33 3.26
C GLY A 52 15.08 3.59 3.46
N GLN A 53 15.04 2.27 3.31
CA GLN A 53 13.85 1.41 3.34
C GLN A 53 12.83 1.73 2.22
N PRO A 54 12.58 0.82 1.27
CA PRO A 54 11.54 1.03 0.27
C PRO A 54 10.15 0.79 0.86
N SER A 55 9.16 1.60 0.46
CA SER A 55 7.74 1.32 0.69
C SER A 55 6.96 1.46 -0.62
N GLY A 56 6.09 2.46 -0.74
CA GLY A 56 5.19 2.66 -1.86
C GLY A 56 5.86 2.54 -3.23
N LEU A 57 5.23 1.79 -4.13
CA LEU A 57 5.66 1.61 -5.52
C LEU A 57 4.57 2.07 -6.48
N ALA A 58 4.94 2.81 -7.52
CA ALA A 58 4.05 3.15 -8.63
C ALA A 58 4.85 3.38 -9.91
N TRP A 59 4.15 3.55 -11.04
CA TRP A 59 4.77 3.90 -12.32
C TRP A 59 4.13 5.13 -12.90
N LEU A 60 4.96 6.01 -13.43
CA LEU A 60 4.55 7.17 -14.20
C LEU A 60 4.08 6.74 -15.61
N PRO A 61 3.31 7.59 -16.30
CA PRO A 61 2.82 7.29 -17.65
C PRO A 61 3.93 7.05 -18.69
N ASP A 62 5.12 7.61 -18.49
CA ASP A 62 6.29 7.41 -19.35
C ASP A 62 7.02 6.07 -19.09
N GLY A 63 6.57 5.32 -18.10
CA GLY A 63 7.13 4.02 -17.73
C GLY A 63 8.18 4.05 -16.65
N ASP A 64 8.64 5.22 -16.20
CA ASP A 64 9.55 5.33 -15.07
C ASP A 64 8.85 4.92 -13.77
N GLN A 65 9.59 4.29 -12.87
CA GLN A 65 9.08 3.86 -11.59
C GLN A 65 9.30 4.94 -10.52
N LEU A 66 8.31 5.11 -9.65
CA LEU A 66 8.46 5.82 -8.39
C LEU A 66 8.51 4.83 -7.24
N TYR A 67 9.38 5.11 -6.26
CA TYR A 67 9.33 4.45 -4.95
C TYR A 67 9.49 5.47 -3.82
N VAL A 68 8.96 5.11 -2.65
CA VAL A 68 9.18 5.85 -1.42
C VAL A 68 10.41 5.31 -0.71
N SER A 69 11.39 6.19 -0.39
CA SER A 69 12.46 5.94 0.56
C SER A 69 11.99 6.43 1.93
N MET A 70 11.56 5.48 2.79
CA MET A 70 10.78 5.77 4.00
C MET A 70 11.50 6.66 4.99
N THR A 71 12.72 6.26 5.40
CA THR A 71 13.48 6.94 6.44
C THR A 71 14.11 8.24 5.95
N ASP A 72 14.30 8.37 4.63
CA ASP A 72 14.81 9.58 3.99
C ASP A 72 13.69 10.59 3.70
N HIS A 73 12.42 10.18 3.79
CA HIS A 73 11.24 10.97 3.42
C HIS A 73 11.26 11.47 1.97
N LEU A 74 11.79 10.63 1.06
CA LEU A 74 11.93 10.96 -0.34
C LEU A 74 11.00 10.11 -1.22
N VAL A 75 10.47 10.72 -2.26
CA VAL A 75 9.98 10.00 -3.44
C VAL A 75 11.09 9.99 -4.47
N VAL A 76 11.44 8.83 -4.96
CA VAL A 76 12.57 8.64 -5.86
C VAL A 76 12.06 8.08 -7.18
N ARG A 77 12.56 8.63 -8.30
CA ARG A 77 12.25 8.19 -9.65
C ARG A 77 13.40 7.35 -10.20
N VAL A 78 13.04 6.20 -10.76
CA VAL A 78 13.96 5.28 -11.45
C VAL A 78 13.54 5.21 -12.91
N GLY A 79 14.42 5.66 -13.79
CA GLY A 79 14.22 5.67 -15.23
C GLY A 79 15.46 5.20 -15.99
N GLN A 80 15.42 5.29 -17.31
CA GLN A 80 16.53 4.88 -18.17
C GLN A 80 17.82 5.66 -17.89
N SER A 81 17.73 6.89 -17.43
CA SER A 81 18.89 7.75 -17.09
C SER A 81 19.45 7.46 -15.69
N GLY A 82 18.88 6.52 -14.95
CA GLY A 82 19.23 6.19 -13.58
C GLY A 82 18.22 6.67 -12.56
N THR A 83 18.69 6.85 -11.32
CA THR A 83 17.86 7.19 -10.15
C THR A 83 18.02 8.66 -9.79
N ALA A 84 16.93 9.36 -9.52
CA ALA A 84 16.92 10.75 -9.09
C ALA A 84 15.84 11.00 -8.02
N VAL A 85 16.09 11.96 -7.13
CA VAL A 85 15.05 12.45 -6.21
C VAL A 85 13.95 13.10 -7.05
N HIS A 86 12.73 12.59 -6.89
CA HIS A 86 11.53 13.13 -7.51
C HIS A 86 10.90 14.22 -6.64
N ALA A 87 10.79 13.94 -5.33
CA ALA A 87 10.30 14.92 -4.34
C ALA A 87 10.91 14.67 -2.96
N ASP A 88 11.17 15.74 -2.23
CA ASP A 88 11.44 15.72 -0.78
C ASP A 88 10.14 16.08 -0.06
N ILE A 89 9.58 15.13 0.69
CA ILE A 89 8.34 15.29 1.43
C ILE A 89 8.57 15.39 2.95
N SER A 90 9.81 15.49 3.40
CA SER A 90 10.18 15.58 4.81
C SER A 90 9.45 16.70 5.58
N PRO A 91 9.14 17.90 4.98
CA PRO A 91 8.40 18.93 5.70
C PRO A 91 6.95 18.56 6.06
N TYR A 92 6.41 17.48 5.44
CA TYR A 92 5.01 17.10 5.56
C TYR A 92 4.80 15.77 6.29
N CYS A 93 5.88 15.07 6.66
CA CYS A 93 5.84 13.79 7.35
C CYS A 93 6.02 13.97 8.86
N GLY A 94 5.11 13.42 9.66
CA GLY A 94 5.27 13.36 11.11
C GLY A 94 6.23 12.26 11.56
N PHE A 95 6.38 11.23 10.72
CA PHE A 95 7.31 10.12 10.86
C PHE A 95 7.62 9.57 9.46
N TRP A 96 8.06 8.33 9.31
CA TRP A 96 8.45 7.74 8.03
C TRP A 96 7.39 7.89 6.93
N ALA A 97 7.83 8.18 5.74
CA ALA A 97 6.98 8.12 4.54
C ALA A 97 6.53 6.67 4.29
N ASN A 98 5.39 6.48 3.61
CA ASN A 98 4.81 5.15 3.45
C ASN A 98 4.32 4.92 2.01
N ASP A 99 3.08 4.52 1.85
CA ASP A 99 2.48 4.12 0.58
C ASP A 99 2.41 5.26 -0.44
N LEU A 100 2.40 4.84 -1.70
CA LEU A 100 2.35 5.72 -2.86
C LEU A 100 1.41 5.10 -3.91
N THR A 101 0.59 5.92 -4.55
CA THR A 101 -0.13 5.57 -5.78
C THR A 101 -0.05 6.71 -6.78
N THR A 102 -0.25 6.41 -8.09
CA THR A 102 -0.24 7.41 -9.15
C THR A 102 -1.49 7.30 -10.01
N GLY A 103 -2.01 8.45 -10.44
CA GLY A 103 -3.04 8.51 -11.48
C GLY A 103 -2.46 8.49 -12.90
N ALA A 104 -3.34 8.35 -13.90
CA ALA A 104 -2.97 8.35 -15.33
C ALA A 104 -2.27 9.63 -15.79
N SER A 105 -2.51 10.75 -15.12
CA SER A 105 -1.82 12.02 -15.37
C SER A 105 -0.39 12.09 -14.81
N GLY A 106 0.05 11.09 -14.04
CA GLY A 106 1.33 11.08 -13.35
C GLY A 106 1.34 11.84 -12.02
N VAL A 107 0.19 12.35 -11.56
CA VAL A 107 0.06 12.89 -10.21
C VAL A 107 0.21 11.76 -9.21
N ALA A 108 1.05 11.96 -8.18
CA ALA A 108 1.30 10.97 -7.14
C ALA A 108 0.69 11.38 -5.80
N TYR A 109 0.23 10.40 -5.03
CA TYR A 109 -0.38 10.55 -3.72
C TYR A 109 0.44 9.74 -2.72
N VAL A 110 1.03 10.39 -1.73
CA VAL A 110 2.02 9.79 -0.82
C VAL A 110 1.60 9.96 0.62
N GLY A 111 1.46 8.86 1.34
CA GLY A 111 1.16 8.82 2.76
C GLY A 111 2.41 8.82 3.63
N ASN A 112 2.19 8.93 4.94
CA ASN A 112 3.23 8.73 5.96
C ASN A 112 2.60 8.25 7.28
N PHE A 113 3.42 7.70 8.18
CA PHE A 113 2.96 7.15 9.45
C PHE A 113 2.42 8.23 10.42
N GLY A 114 2.95 9.44 10.37
CA GLY A 114 2.58 10.52 11.28
C GLY A 114 3.19 10.42 12.68
N PHE A 115 3.56 9.22 13.14
CA PHE A 115 4.17 8.95 14.44
C PHE A 115 4.95 7.62 14.40
N ASP A 116 5.78 7.38 15.41
CA ASP A 116 6.51 6.11 15.56
C ASP A 116 5.59 5.00 16.07
N LEU A 117 4.98 4.27 15.13
CA LEU A 117 4.06 3.17 15.39
C LEU A 117 4.72 2.07 16.24
N ASP A 118 5.93 1.65 15.83
CA ASP A 118 6.64 0.55 16.46
C ASP A 118 7.00 0.86 17.92
N ASP A 119 7.41 2.12 18.18
CA ASP A 119 7.72 2.57 19.55
C ASP A 119 6.47 2.60 20.44
N VAL A 120 5.32 3.01 19.91
CA VAL A 120 4.04 2.96 20.65
C VAL A 120 3.66 1.52 20.96
N VAL A 121 3.73 0.62 19.98
CA VAL A 121 3.39 -0.80 20.16
C VAL A 121 4.34 -1.48 21.13
N GLU A 122 5.64 -1.20 21.06
CA GLU A 122 6.64 -1.77 21.98
C GLU A 122 6.40 -1.35 23.43
N ARG A 123 6.05 -0.07 23.67
CA ARG A 123 5.82 0.47 25.02
C ARG A 123 4.48 0.13 25.62
N SER A 124 3.43 0.05 24.81
CA SER A 124 2.04 0.03 25.29
C SER A 124 1.21 -1.12 24.71
N GLY A 125 1.82 -1.99 23.92
CA GLY A 125 1.10 -3.02 23.17
C GLY A 125 0.23 -2.42 22.05
N PHE A 126 -0.38 -3.29 21.27
CA PHE A 126 -1.30 -2.88 20.20
C PHE A 126 -2.51 -2.07 20.73
N GLU A 127 -2.94 -2.36 21.96
CA GLU A 127 -4.02 -1.60 22.63
C GLU A 127 -3.65 -0.13 22.86
N GLY A 128 -2.37 0.18 23.01
CA GLY A 128 -1.87 1.54 23.20
C GLY A 128 -2.20 2.47 22.02
N LEU A 129 -2.37 1.93 20.82
CA LEU A 129 -2.75 2.69 19.64
C LEU A 129 -4.18 3.27 19.72
N PHE A 130 -5.01 2.70 20.60
CA PHE A 130 -6.42 3.06 20.75
C PHE A 130 -6.72 3.71 22.11
N ALA A 131 -5.69 3.90 22.97
CA ALA A 131 -5.85 4.50 24.29
C ALA A 131 -6.21 6.00 24.26
N ALA A 132 -5.94 6.67 23.14
CA ALA A 132 -6.33 8.05 22.85
C ALA A 132 -6.73 8.14 21.37
N PRO A 133 -7.39 9.23 20.93
CA PRO A 133 -7.59 9.44 19.49
C PRO A 133 -6.25 9.30 18.77
N PRO A 134 -6.17 8.47 17.71
CA PRO A 134 -4.92 8.26 17.00
C PRO A 134 -4.42 9.58 16.41
N PRO A 135 -3.10 9.83 16.42
CA PRO A 135 -2.55 11.01 15.78
C PRO A 135 -2.90 11.02 14.30
N THR A 136 -3.23 12.20 13.78
CA THR A 136 -3.45 12.38 12.34
C THR A 136 -2.20 12.89 11.66
N THR A 137 -2.12 12.66 10.36
CA THR A 137 -1.03 13.11 9.50
C THR A 137 -1.56 13.59 8.14
N ASN A 138 -0.66 13.83 7.21
CA ASN A 138 -0.98 14.37 5.89
C ASN A 138 -0.87 13.30 4.79
N LEU A 139 -1.66 13.49 3.73
CA LEU A 139 -1.40 12.91 2.40
C LEU A 139 -0.82 14.02 1.52
N VAL A 140 0.32 13.76 0.89
CA VAL A 140 0.99 14.71 0.01
C VAL A 140 0.62 14.40 -1.44
N VAL A 141 0.13 15.40 -2.18
CA VAL A 141 -0.17 15.32 -3.60
C VAL A 141 0.99 15.94 -4.37
N LEU A 142 1.63 15.15 -5.22
CA LEU A 142 2.76 15.58 -6.05
C LEU A 142 2.33 15.73 -7.49
N ALA A 143 2.71 16.83 -8.12
CA ALA A 143 2.63 16.99 -9.57
C ALA A 143 3.56 15.99 -10.29
N PRO A 144 3.37 15.75 -11.59
CA PRO A 144 4.21 14.83 -12.37
C PRO A 144 5.71 15.19 -12.41
N ASP A 145 6.05 16.44 -12.15
CA ASP A 145 7.43 16.93 -12.03
C ASP A 145 8.01 16.86 -10.61
N GLY A 146 7.23 16.33 -9.63
CA GLY A 146 7.62 16.19 -8.23
C GLY A 146 7.30 17.40 -7.35
N ALA A 147 6.76 18.49 -7.89
CA ALA A 147 6.35 19.64 -7.07
C ALA A 147 5.17 19.29 -6.17
N VAL A 148 5.21 19.71 -4.90
CA VAL A 148 4.08 19.55 -3.98
C VAL A 148 2.93 20.45 -4.43
N ARG A 149 1.80 19.84 -4.78
CA ARG A 149 0.60 20.53 -5.28
C ARG A 149 -0.41 20.79 -4.19
N GLN A 150 -0.61 19.81 -3.31
CA GLN A 150 -1.56 19.89 -2.20
C GLN A 150 -1.05 19.06 -1.02
N VAL A 151 -1.41 19.48 0.18
CA VAL A 151 -1.26 18.70 1.41
C VAL A 151 -2.65 18.53 2.02
N VAL A 152 -3.10 17.29 2.14
CA VAL A 152 -4.42 16.93 2.67
C VAL A 152 -4.24 16.50 4.13
N PRO A 153 -4.70 17.29 5.10
CA PRO A 153 -4.48 17.00 6.52
C PRO A 153 -5.49 16.00 7.10
N ASP A 154 -5.29 15.65 8.36
CA ASP A 154 -6.24 14.96 9.22
C ASP A 154 -6.61 13.55 8.75
N LEU A 155 -5.64 12.79 8.24
CA LEU A 155 -5.77 11.37 7.97
C LEU A 155 -5.18 10.55 9.11
N SER A 156 -5.87 9.48 9.50
CA SER A 156 -5.48 8.60 10.60
C SER A 156 -4.70 7.39 10.09
N PHE A 157 -3.39 7.54 9.96
CA PHE A 157 -2.49 6.53 9.40
C PHE A 157 -2.91 6.14 7.97
N PRO A 158 -2.79 7.08 7.00
CA PRO A 158 -3.08 6.79 5.59
C PRO A 158 -2.13 5.72 5.07
N ASN A 159 -2.72 4.68 4.48
CA ASN A 159 -2.03 3.50 4.00
C ASN A 159 -2.34 3.24 2.51
N GLY A 160 -2.60 2.01 2.09
CA GLY A 160 -2.87 1.69 0.71
C GLY A 160 -3.92 2.58 0.06
N ALA A 161 -3.69 2.97 -1.19
CA ALA A 161 -4.60 3.80 -1.96
C ALA A 161 -4.80 3.28 -3.38
N VAL A 162 -6.02 3.44 -3.90
CA VAL A 162 -6.39 3.11 -5.26
C VAL A 162 -7.14 4.27 -5.92
N ILE A 163 -7.07 4.34 -7.25
CA ILE A 163 -7.83 5.30 -8.05
C ILE A 163 -8.77 4.52 -8.95
N THR A 164 -10.01 4.98 -9.07
CA THR A 164 -11.00 4.35 -9.97
C THR A 164 -10.54 4.44 -11.43
N PRO A 165 -10.95 3.48 -12.31
CA PRO A 165 -10.48 3.44 -13.70
C PRO A 165 -10.76 4.70 -14.51
N ASP A 166 -11.82 5.43 -14.18
CA ASP A 166 -12.15 6.73 -14.77
C ASP A 166 -11.32 7.90 -14.25
N GLY A 167 -10.44 7.63 -13.25
CA GLY A 167 -9.59 8.64 -12.62
C GLY A 167 -10.31 9.61 -11.70
N SER A 168 -11.61 9.45 -11.45
CA SER A 168 -12.43 10.45 -10.75
C SER A 168 -12.39 10.36 -9.23
N THR A 169 -12.02 9.21 -8.68
CA THR A 169 -12.07 8.95 -7.22
C THR A 169 -10.78 8.29 -6.74
N LEU A 170 -10.18 8.86 -5.70
CA LEU A 170 -9.14 8.22 -4.91
C LEU A 170 -9.79 7.62 -3.66
N ILE A 171 -9.53 6.34 -3.40
CA ILE A 171 -9.92 5.65 -2.16
C ILE A 171 -8.65 5.30 -1.40
N ILE A 172 -8.59 5.64 -0.11
CA ILE A 172 -7.42 5.41 0.75
C ILE A 172 -7.83 4.72 2.05
N ALA A 173 -7.03 3.77 2.49
CA ALA A 173 -7.16 3.15 3.80
C ALA A 173 -6.69 4.11 4.89
N GLU A 174 -7.48 4.27 5.93
CA GLU A 174 -7.08 4.91 7.19
C GLU A 174 -7.04 3.82 8.27
N THR A 175 -5.87 3.23 8.47
CA THR A 175 -5.65 2.02 9.27
C THR A 175 -6.19 2.17 10.71
N LEU A 176 -5.82 3.26 11.39
CA LEU A 176 -6.21 3.48 12.79
C LEU A 176 -7.63 4.03 12.94
N ALA A 177 -8.25 4.48 11.86
CA ALA A 177 -9.65 4.88 11.86
C ALA A 177 -10.60 3.74 11.47
N GLY A 178 -10.08 2.57 11.08
CA GLY A 178 -10.88 1.42 10.68
C GLY A 178 -11.82 1.74 9.51
N ARG A 179 -11.35 2.48 8.51
CA ARG A 179 -12.21 2.92 7.40
C ARG A 179 -11.46 3.07 6.09
N LEU A 180 -12.21 3.09 5.00
CA LEU A 180 -11.78 3.60 3.72
C LEU A 180 -12.38 4.99 3.51
N THR A 181 -11.56 5.93 3.09
CA THR A 181 -11.96 7.32 2.80
C THR A 181 -11.81 7.58 1.32
N ALA A 182 -12.79 8.24 0.71
CA ALA A 182 -12.76 8.63 -0.69
C ALA A 182 -12.65 10.14 -0.85
N PHE A 183 -12.01 10.52 -1.95
CA PHE A 183 -11.91 11.90 -2.43
C PHE A 183 -12.29 11.97 -3.90
N THR A 184 -12.93 13.06 -4.31
CA THR A 184 -13.04 13.44 -5.72
C THR A 184 -11.68 13.92 -6.20
N VAL A 185 -11.20 13.39 -7.32
CA VAL A 185 -9.96 13.80 -7.97
C VAL A 185 -10.31 14.83 -9.04
N ALA A 186 -9.81 16.05 -8.91
CA ALA A 186 -9.96 17.10 -9.92
C ALA A 186 -9.07 16.84 -11.14
N GLU A 187 -9.30 17.57 -12.24
CA GLU A 187 -8.53 17.45 -13.48
C GLU A 187 -7.02 17.67 -13.28
N ASP A 188 -6.66 18.54 -12.34
CA ASP A 188 -5.27 18.79 -11.98
C ASP A 188 -4.71 17.79 -10.96
N GLY A 189 -5.50 16.79 -10.51
CA GLY A 189 -5.15 15.78 -9.54
C GLY A 189 -5.31 16.21 -8.09
N THR A 190 -5.77 17.42 -7.79
CA THR A 190 -6.09 17.82 -6.41
C THR A 190 -7.30 17.07 -5.86
N LEU A 191 -7.34 16.89 -4.53
CA LEU A 191 -8.35 16.10 -3.84
C LEU A 191 -9.38 17.01 -3.17
N HIS A 192 -10.66 16.68 -3.39
CA HIS A 192 -11.81 17.41 -2.85
C HIS A 192 -12.87 16.45 -2.31
N ASP A 193 -13.92 16.98 -1.70
CA ASP A 193 -15.14 16.26 -1.30
C ASP A 193 -14.84 14.99 -0.49
N ARG A 194 -13.98 15.11 0.53
CA ARG A 194 -13.63 14.01 1.42
C ARG A 194 -14.88 13.39 2.03
N ARG A 195 -15.04 12.07 1.91
CA ARG A 195 -16.15 11.31 2.48
C ARG A 195 -15.70 9.93 2.97
N VAL A 196 -16.41 9.36 3.93
CA VAL A 196 -16.24 7.95 4.28
C VAL A 196 -16.77 7.10 3.12
N TRP A 197 -15.93 6.23 2.58
CA TRP A 197 -16.30 5.27 1.54
C TRP A 197 -16.85 3.98 2.17
N ALA A 198 -16.18 3.49 3.22
CA ALA A 198 -16.60 2.35 4.00
C ALA A 198 -16.13 2.46 5.44
N THR A 199 -17.00 2.16 6.42
CA THR A 199 -16.60 1.89 7.80
C THR A 199 -16.38 0.40 7.94
N LEU A 200 -15.24 0.02 8.54
CA LEU A 200 -14.81 -1.36 8.68
C LEU A 200 -14.73 -1.70 10.18
N GLU A 201 -15.74 -2.40 10.67
CA GLU A 201 -15.79 -2.76 12.10
C GLU A 201 -14.68 -3.77 12.44
N PHE A 202 -13.95 -3.50 13.50
CA PHE A 202 -12.86 -4.35 14.02
C PHE A 202 -11.77 -4.68 12.98
N ALA A 203 -11.48 -3.76 12.08
CA ALA A 203 -10.46 -3.93 11.06
C ALA A 203 -9.42 -2.82 11.10
N ALA A 204 -8.20 -3.18 10.71
CA ALA A 204 -7.08 -2.26 10.46
C ALA A 204 -6.73 -2.37 8.96
N PRO A 205 -7.44 -1.65 8.07
CA PRO A 205 -7.18 -1.73 6.64
C PRO A 205 -5.79 -1.18 6.32
N ASP A 206 -5.01 -1.97 5.60
CA ASP A 206 -3.64 -1.67 5.24
C ASP A 206 -3.50 -1.52 3.71
N GLY A 207 -2.68 -2.29 3.01
CA GLY A 207 -2.61 -2.25 1.56
C GLY A 207 -3.93 -2.70 0.91
N ILE A 208 -4.36 -1.99 -0.15
CA ILE A 208 -5.63 -2.23 -0.83
C ILE A 208 -5.47 -2.37 -2.35
N CYS A 209 -6.41 -3.07 -2.98
CA CYS A 209 -6.55 -3.08 -4.43
C CYS A 209 -8.02 -3.06 -4.87
N LEU A 210 -8.27 -2.51 -6.07
CA LEU A 210 -9.61 -2.33 -6.64
C LEU A 210 -9.89 -3.44 -7.66
N ASP A 211 -11.11 -3.99 -7.64
CA ASP A 211 -11.56 -4.95 -8.62
C ASP A 211 -12.47 -4.35 -9.72
N ALA A 212 -12.77 -5.15 -10.73
CA ALA A 212 -13.54 -4.71 -11.90
C ALA A 212 -15.02 -4.40 -11.59
N GLU A 213 -15.53 -4.80 -10.43
CA GLU A 213 -16.88 -4.44 -9.96
C GLU A 213 -16.87 -3.19 -9.07
N GLY A 214 -15.71 -2.52 -8.93
CA GLY A 214 -15.55 -1.33 -8.10
C GLY A 214 -15.53 -1.61 -6.61
N GLN A 215 -15.32 -2.87 -6.19
CA GLN A 215 -15.12 -3.22 -4.79
C GLN A 215 -13.64 -3.24 -4.44
N VAL A 216 -13.34 -3.02 -3.17
CA VAL A 216 -11.97 -2.94 -2.68
C VAL A 216 -11.62 -4.20 -1.88
N TRP A 217 -10.53 -4.87 -2.25
CA TRP A 217 -9.85 -5.80 -1.37
C TRP A 217 -8.90 -5.02 -0.46
N PHE A 218 -8.98 -5.27 0.83
CA PHE A 218 -8.03 -4.71 1.81
C PHE A 218 -7.37 -5.82 2.61
N ALA A 219 -6.08 -5.72 2.81
CA ALA A 219 -5.36 -6.53 3.80
C ALA A 219 -5.73 -6.01 5.19
N ASN A 220 -6.08 -6.92 6.10
CA ASN A 220 -6.46 -6.56 7.45
C ASN A 220 -5.30 -6.82 8.41
N ALA A 221 -4.55 -5.78 8.76
CA ALA A 221 -3.37 -5.86 9.63
C ALA A 221 -3.70 -6.27 11.09
N ALA A 222 -4.98 -6.42 11.43
CA ALA A 222 -5.42 -6.96 12.71
C ALA A 222 -5.74 -8.46 12.66
N THR A 223 -5.76 -9.09 11.47
CA THR A 223 -6.19 -10.49 11.30
C THR A 223 -5.44 -11.20 10.18
N ASN A 224 -5.58 -12.52 10.13
CA ASN A 224 -5.06 -13.34 9.04
C ASN A 224 -6.08 -13.39 7.89
N ALA A 225 -6.40 -12.23 7.33
CA ALA A 225 -7.37 -12.16 6.24
C ALA A 225 -7.17 -10.94 5.33
N CYS A 226 -7.45 -11.13 4.04
CA CYS A 226 -7.74 -10.08 3.11
C CYS A 226 -9.23 -10.10 2.80
N GLN A 227 -9.91 -8.96 2.90
CA GLN A 227 -11.36 -8.88 2.79
C GLN A 227 -11.78 -7.98 1.64
N ARG A 228 -12.81 -8.40 0.92
CA ARG A 228 -13.43 -7.63 -0.17
C ARG A 228 -14.64 -6.88 0.36
N VAL A 229 -14.69 -5.58 0.13
CA VAL A 229 -15.74 -4.72 0.64
C VAL A 229 -16.32 -3.84 -0.48
N ARG A 230 -17.61 -3.64 -0.48
CA ARG A 230 -18.27 -2.64 -1.32
C ARG A 230 -18.43 -1.31 -0.59
N GLU A 231 -18.69 -0.26 -1.35
CA GLU A 231 -19.01 1.04 -0.76
C GLU A 231 -20.14 0.90 0.28
N GLY A 232 -19.96 1.54 1.43
CA GLY A 232 -20.85 1.40 2.58
C GLY A 232 -20.38 0.40 3.64
N GLY A 233 -19.38 -0.48 3.34
CA GLY A 233 -18.71 -1.31 4.35
C GLY A 233 -19.15 -2.77 4.42
N GLU A 234 -20.06 -3.23 3.56
CA GLU A 234 -20.42 -4.66 3.53
C GLU A 234 -19.29 -5.51 2.97
N VAL A 235 -18.82 -6.47 3.77
CA VAL A 235 -17.83 -7.48 3.35
C VAL A 235 -18.51 -8.52 2.48
N THR A 236 -18.10 -8.61 1.22
CA THR A 236 -18.68 -9.52 0.22
C THR A 236 -17.88 -10.79 0.02
N ALA A 237 -16.58 -10.77 0.35
CA ALA A 237 -15.72 -11.96 0.29
C ALA A 237 -14.57 -11.84 1.30
N THR A 238 -13.99 -13.00 1.65
CA THR A 238 -12.82 -13.10 2.53
C THR A 238 -11.86 -14.15 1.99
N ALA A 239 -10.58 -13.81 1.93
CA ALA A 239 -9.46 -14.70 1.69
C ALA A 239 -8.68 -14.87 3.00
N THR A 240 -8.69 -16.09 3.55
CA THR A 240 -7.96 -16.39 4.79
C THR A 240 -6.50 -16.69 4.46
N THR A 241 -5.58 -16.05 5.18
CA THR A 241 -4.13 -16.18 5.05
C THR A 241 -3.54 -17.02 6.19
N THR A 242 -2.30 -17.46 6.02
CA THR A 242 -1.60 -18.24 7.05
C THR A 242 -0.98 -17.37 8.14
N GLN A 243 -0.75 -16.09 7.84
CA GLN A 243 -0.20 -15.06 8.72
C GLN A 243 -1.03 -13.77 8.59
N THR A 244 -0.74 -12.77 9.40
CA THR A 244 -1.37 -11.44 9.30
C THR A 244 -1.14 -10.85 7.91
N ALA A 245 -2.20 -10.30 7.32
CA ALA A 245 -2.17 -9.70 5.99
C ALA A 245 -1.89 -8.19 6.08
N PHE A 246 -0.90 -7.70 5.34
CA PHE A 246 -0.49 -6.29 5.35
C PHE A 246 -0.74 -5.58 4.02
N ALA A 247 -0.51 -6.24 2.88
CA ALA A 247 -0.80 -5.62 1.58
C ALA A 247 -1.37 -6.62 0.59
N CYS A 248 -2.11 -6.14 -0.42
CA CYS A 248 -2.65 -7.00 -1.45
C CYS A 248 -2.63 -6.34 -2.83
N ALA A 249 -2.60 -7.18 -3.86
CA ALA A 249 -2.73 -6.78 -5.25
C ALA A 249 -3.49 -7.83 -6.06
N LEU A 250 -4.29 -7.38 -7.02
CA LEU A 250 -4.86 -8.23 -8.06
C LEU A 250 -3.92 -8.26 -9.29
N GLY A 251 -3.72 -9.44 -9.84
CA GLY A 251 -2.81 -9.66 -10.95
C GLY A 251 -3.00 -11.05 -11.59
N GLY A 252 -1.94 -11.57 -12.22
CA GLY A 252 -2.02 -12.74 -13.08
C GLY A 252 -2.44 -12.36 -14.50
N ASP A 253 -2.31 -13.29 -15.45
CA ASP A 253 -2.56 -13.02 -16.88
C ASP A 253 -3.98 -12.54 -17.17
N ASP A 254 -4.95 -13.00 -16.37
CA ASP A 254 -6.36 -12.63 -16.46
C ASP A 254 -6.82 -11.67 -15.35
N GLY A 255 -5.90 -11.19 -14.53
CA GLY A 255 -6.19 -10.27 -13.42
C GLY A 255 -6.88 -10.90 -12.21
N SER A 256 -7.14 -12.22 -12.20
CA SER A 256 -7.95 -12.89 -11.18
C SER A 256 -7.12 -13.63 -10.11
N SER A 257 -5.85 -13.31 -9.96
CA SER A 257 -5.02 -13.77 -8.85
C SER A 257 -4.89 -12.66 -7.79
N LEU A 258 -5.40 -12.92 -6.60
CA LEU A 258 -5.16 -12.07 -5.44
C LEU A 258 -3.84 -12.50 -4.80
N TYR A 259 -2.87 -11.60 -4.78
CA TYR A 259 -1.60 -11.74 -4.07
C TYR A 259 -1.69 -10.98 -2.75
N VAL A 260 -1.25 -11.61 -1.67
CA VAL A 260 -1.29 -11.02 -0.31
C VAL A 260 0.10 -11.09 0.30
N MET A 261 0.62 -9.96 0.76
CA MET A 261 1.82 -9.89 1.57
C MET A 261 1.47 -10.21 3.01
N THR A 262 2.12 -11.22 3.56
CA THR A 262 1.83 -11.69 4.92
C THR A 262 3.09 -11.78 5.77
N ALA A 263 2.96 -11.48 7.05
CA ALA A 263 4.05 -11.56 8.01
C ALA A 263 3.52 -11.89 9.43
N PRO A 264 4.37 -12.43 10.33
CA PRO A 264 4.01 -12.55 11.74
C PRO A 264 3.87 -11.18 12.43
N THR A 265 4.62 -10.18 11.97
CA THR A 265 4.66 -8.82 12.53
C THR A 265 5.26 -7.84 11.53
N SER A 266 4.89 -6.56 11.62
CA SER A 266 5.51 -5.45 10.87
C SER A 266 6.63 -4.77 11.66
N SER A 267 6.71 -4.99 12.98
CA SER A 267 7.60 -4.27 13.88
C SER A 267 9.08 -4.42 13.50
N ARG A 268 9.78 -3.30 13.35
CA ARG A 268 11.24 -3.28 13.11
C ARG A 268 12.05 -4.02 14.18
N PHE A 269 11.55 -4.08 15.41
CA PHE A 269 12.22 -4.76 16.52
C PHE A 269 12.18 -6.28 16.41
N HIS A 270 11.23 -6.82 15.63
CA HIS A 270 10.96 -8.25 15.56
C HIS A 270 11.04 -8.81 14.13
N ALA A 271 10.80 -8.00 13.10
CA ALA A 271 10.80 -8.44 11.70
C ALA A 271 12.16 -8.27 11.00
N ALA A 272 12.93 -7.24 11.36
CA ALA A 272 14.12 -6.83 10.60
C ALA A 272 15.16 -7.96 10.41
N ASP A 273 15.38 -8.75 11.45
CA ASP A 273 16.37 -9.86 11.46
C ASP A 273 15.76 -11.22 11.11
N THR A 274 14.48 -11.25 10.73
CA THR A 274 13.79 -12.50 10.37
C THR A 274 13.52 -12.61 8.88
N ARG A 275 13.11 -13.81 8.43
CA ARG A 275 12.72 -14.11 7.05
C ARG A 275 11.46 -14.98 7.07
N PHE A 276 10.47 -14.57 7.87
CA PHE A 276 9.24 -15.33 8.08
C PHE A 276 8.04 -14.76 7.32
N ALA A 277 8.18 -13.58 6.71
CA ALA A 277 7.17 -13.03 5.85
C ALA A 277 7.12 -13.79 4.51
N ALA A 278 5.96 -13.74 3.86
CA ALA A 278 5.67 -14.51 2.67
C ALA A 278 4.73 -13.78 1.71
N ILE A 279 4.70 -14.26 0.48
CA ILE A 279 3.64 -13.95 -0.49
C ILE A 279 2.70 -15.15 -0.53
N GLU A 280 1.42 -14.88 -0.34
CA GLU A 280 0.35 -15.85 -0.50
C GLU A 280 -0.54 -15.47 -1.69
N SER A 281 -1.17 -16.44 -2.34
CA SER A 281 -2.02 -16.19 -3.49
C SER A 281 -3.25 -17.08 -3.48
N VAL A 282 -4.33 -16.57 -4.07
CA VAL A 282 -5.55 -17.32 -4.34
C VAL A 282 -6.25 -16.78 -5.58
N ARG A 283 -6.92 -17.68 -6.31
CA ARG A 283 -7.80 -17.28 -7.41
C ARG A 283 -9.11 -16.71 -6.87
N VAL A 284 -9.53 -15.58 -7.43
CA VAL A 284 -10.79 -14.90 -7.10
C VAL A 284 -11.68 -14.78 -8.34
N ASP A 285 -12.99 -14.62 -8.12
CA ASP A 285 -13.97 -14.63 -9.21
C ASP A 285 -13.98 -13.32 -10.01
N VAL A 286 -13.63 -12.20 -9.37
CA VAL A 286 -13.64 -10.87 -9.99
C VAL A 286 -12.22 -10.39 -10.19
N PRO A 287 -11.81 -10.11 -11.43
CA PRO A 287 -10.45 -9.64 -11.72
C PRO A 287 -10.22 -8.22 -11.23
N GLY A 288 -8.96 -7.81 -11.20
CA GLY A 288 -8.56 -6.45 -10.89
C GLY A 288 -9.15 -5.44 -11.88
N ALA A 289 -9.45 -4.25 -11.38
CA ALA A 289 -9.84 -3.13 -12.22
C ALA A 289 -8.70 -2.75 -13.19
N ALA A 290 -9.07 -2.26 -14.37
CA ALA A 290 -8.09 -1.63 -15.25
C ALA A 290 -7.45 -0.43 -14.50
N ARG A 291 -6.15 -0.26 -14.65
CA ARG A 291 -5.48 0.93 -14.10
C ARG A 291 -5.89 2.15 -14.91
N PRO A 292 -6.10 3.31 -14.26
CA PRO A 292 -6.41 4.55 -14.95
C PRO A 292 -5.27 5.01 -15.85
#